data_c5c422327fe0e6dc5e036d63f8fa1778
#
_entry.id   c5c422327fe0e6dc5e036d63f8fa1778
#
_cell.length_a   1.000
_cell.length_b   1.000
_cell.length_c   1.000
_cell.angle_alpha   90.00
_cell.angle_beta   90.00
_cell.angle_gamma   90.00
#
_symmetry.space_group_name_H-M   'P 1'
#
loop_
_entity.id
_entity.type
_entity.pdbx_description
1 polymer ?
#
loop_
_entity_poly.entity_id
_entity_poly.type
_entity_poly.pdbx_seq_one_letter_code
_entity_poly.pdbx_strand_id
1 'polypeptide(L)'
;AKSKITAAILKADYIKLKENSFSYNGKPVTPDFDVVIDGKVINPAYYNTSYTNNINAGTATLTVTGDGTNYSGKASVNFTIAPVDASKLTGVIATKEYKGYSLEIPADEIYLTLDGNKIDVDSNFTRTFGENLNIGEGTVTLTPKNSNFTGSKTLTFQICGEMLKTETKSGFNFADKNGFAITGNNIKFSYDGTAQTFAKTTLDNKTGKTLTEGTDYEIKYVDNVYGQKGTNGQYAVVLAIAKGKYGGDLTQTENGIAVKNGVYTDAEGNKIVNVFAMKTIKIDQQSFTADN
;
A
#
# COMPACT_ATOMS: atom_id res chain seq x y z
N ALA A 1 29.52 -35.63 48.99
CA ALA A 1 29.99 -34.97 47.75
C ALA A 1 28.86 -34.14 47.17
N LYS A 2 29.07 -32.81 46.94
CA LYS A 2 28.11 -31.96 46.24
C LYS A 2 28.26 -32.24 44.73
N SER A 3 27.26 -32.84 44.11
CA SER A 3 27.24 -33.00 42.67
C SER A 3 27.12 -31.62 41.99
N LYS A 4 28.03 -31.30 41.08
CA LYS A 4 27.98 -30.07 40.30
C LYS A 4 27.01 -30.27 39.12
N ILE A 5 25.96 -29.52 39.09
CA ILE A 5 25.06 -29.44 37.92
C ILE A 5 25.77 -28.56 36.91
N THR A 6 26.03 -29.07 35.70
CA THR A 6 26.60 -28.33 34.59
C THR A 6 25.52 -27.99 33.59
N ALA A 7 25.59 -26.80 33.00
CA ALA A 7 24.67 -26.37 31.93
C ALA A 7 24.71 -27.35 30.74
N ALA A 8 23.56 -27.73 30.23
CA ALA A 8 23.48 -28.57 29.04
C ALA A 8 23.88 -27.76 27.78
N ILE A 9 24.66 -28.37 26.89
CA ILE A 9 25.13 -27.71 25.67
C ILE A 9 24.03 -27.77 24.59
N LEU A 10 23.66 -26.64 24.05
CA LEU A 10 22.72 -26.56 22.94
C LEU A 10 23.31 -27.20 21.68
N LYS A 11 22.45 -27.89 20.91
CA LYS A 11 22.79 -28.51 19.62
C LYS A 11 21.73 -28.10 18.57
N ALA A 12 22.14 -28.08 17.31
CA ALA A 12 21.22 -27.73 16.20
C ALA A 12 20.00 -28.65 16.17
N ASP A 13 20.17 -29.93 16.43
CA ASP A 13 19.10 -30.95 16.43
C ASP A 13 18.02 -30.68 17.50
N TYR A 14 18.30 -29.85 18.48
CA TYR A 14 17.32 -29.46 19.50
C TYR A 14 16.37 -28.38 19.02
N ILE A 15 16.73 -27.61 17.96
CA ILE A 15 15.93 -26.55 17.41
C ILE A 15 14.98 -27.14 16.36
N LYS A 16 13.68 -27.07 16.61
CA LYS A 16 12.64 -27.62 15.75
C LYS A 16 11.84 -26.46 15.14
N LEU A 17 12.19 -26.06 13.92
CA LEU A 17 11.40 -25.10 13.16
C LEU A 17 10.02 -25.71 12.84
N LYS A 18 8.93 -24.93 13.00
CA LYS A 18 7.59 -25.37 12.58
C LYS A 18 7.43 -25.30 11.07
N GLU A 19 8.06 -24.28 10.45
CA GLU A 19 8.20 -24.13 9.00
C GLU A 19 9.65 -23.76 8.69
N ASN A 20 10.16 -24.22 7.55
CA ASN A 20 11.54 -23.98 7.12
C ASN A 20 11.66 -23.26 5.78
N SER A 21 10.54 -22.89 5.18
CA SER A 21 10.48 -22.17 3.91
C SER A 21 9.40 -21.10 3.93
N PHE A 22 9.76 -19.88 3.53
CA PHE A 22 8.92 -18.69 3.56
C PHE A 22 9.06 -17.97 2.22
N SER A 23 8.05 -17.20 1.82
CA SER A 23 8.15 -16.31 0.67
C SER A 23 8.71 -14.95 1.08
N TYR A 24 9.50 -14.33 0.22
CA TYR A 24 9.95 -12.96 0.41
C TYR A 24 8.75 -12.01 0.49
N ASN A 25 8.76 -11.11 1.48
CA ASN A 25 7.70 -10.11 1.70
C ASN A 25 8.23 -8.72 2.08
N GLY A 26 9.56 -8.51 1.96
CA GLY A 26 10.22 -7.26 2.30
C GLY A 26 10.39 -7.00 3.80
N LYS A 27 9.99 -7.94 4.66
CA LYS A 27 10.08 -7.83 6.12
C LYS A 27 10.96 -8.93 6.71
N PRO A 28 11.50 -8.73 7.94
CA PRO A 28 12.21 -9.81 8.64
C PRO A 28 11.31 -11.01 8.84
N VAL A 29 11.78 -12.19 8.45
CA VAL A 29 11.16 -13.49 8.71
C VAL A 29 11.69 -14.05 10.02
N THR A 30 10.79 -14.38 10.94
CA THR A 30 11.11 -14.96 12.24
C THR A 30 10.29 -16.24 12.43
N PRO A 31 10.80 -17.40 11.98
CA PRO A 31 10.08 -18.66 12.09
C PRO A 31 9.69 -19.01 13.52
N ASP A 32 8.52 -19.58 13.69
CA ASP A 32 8.15 -20.27 14.93
C ASP A 32 8.98 -21.53 15.11
N PHE A 33 9.47 -21.75 16.32
CA PHE A 33 10.27 -22.92 16.65
C PHE A 33 10.13 -23.31 18.12
N ASP A 34 10.50 -24.55 18.41
CA ASP A 34 10.67 -25.06 19.77
C ASP A 34 12.12 -25.53 19.97
N VAL A 35 12.66 -25.34 21.16
CA VAL A 35 13.88 -26.02 21.59
C VAL A 35 13.46 -27.27 22.37
N VAL A 36 13.77 -28.45 21.85
CA VAL A 36 13.32 -29.72 22.44
C VAL A 36 14.54 -30.54 22.85
N ILE A 37 14.66 -30.84 24.14
CA ILE A 37 15.74 -31.68 24.71
C ILE A 37 15.08 -32.83 25.46
N ASP A 38 15.46 -34.06 25.13
CA ASP A 38 14.92 -35.30 25.72
C ASP A 38 13.36 -35.32 25.73
N GLY A 39 12.76 -34.88 24.62
CA GLY A 39 11.32 -34.85 24.43
C GLY A 39 10.58 -33.72 25.17
N LYS A 40 11.29 -32.82 25.87
CA LYS A 40 10.71 -31.68 26.59
C LYS A 40 10.98 -30.37 25.88
N VAL A 41 9.95 -29.55 25.72
CA VAL A 41 10.10 -28.20 25.24
C VAL A 41 10.71 -27.31 26.32
N ILE A 42 11.80 -26.63 25.98
CA ILE A 42 12.54 -25.76 26.89
C ILE A 42 11.86 -24.37 26.92
N ASN A 43 11.73 -23.85 28.13
CA ASN A 43 11.13 -22.51 28.33
C ASN A 43 12.03 -21.44 27.65
N PRO A 44 11.47 -20.56 26.81
CA PRO A 44 12.18 -19.45 26.13
C PRO A 44 12.97 -18.52 27.06
N ALA A 45 12.63 -18.47 28.35
CA ALA A 45 13.38 -17.70 29.35
C ALA A 45 14.84 -18.20 29.56
N TYR A 46 15.20 -19.41 29.10
CA TYR A 46 16.51 -20.00 29.28
C TYR A 46 17.42 -19.87 28.06
N TYR A 47 17.01 -19.14 27.03
CA TYR A 47 17.84 -18.88 25.86
C TYR A 47 17.49 -17.54 25.20
N ASN A 48 18.40 -17.02 24.40
CA ASN A 48 18.18 -15.87 23.53
C ASN A 48 18.23 -16.30 22.07
N THR A 49 17.54 -15.54 21.20
CA THR A 49 17.50 -15.80 19.79
C THR A 49 18.08 -14.65 18.98
N SER A 50 18.68 -14.97 17.86
CA SER A 50 19.10 -13.99 16.87
C SER A 50 18.92 -14.57 15.46
N TYR A 51 18.73 -13.67 14.50
CA TYR A 51 18.54 -14.03 13.10
C TYR A 51 19.57 -13.32 12.24
N THR A 52 20.02 -13.98 11.18
CA THR A 52 20.87 -13.38 10.16
C THR A 52 20.32 -13.69 8.77
N ASN A 53 20.47 -12.75 7.85
CA ASN A 53 20.00 -12.84 6.45
C ASN A 53 18.49 -13.12 6.31
N ASN A 54 17.70 -12.75 7.31
CA ASN A 54 16.28 -13.10 7.41
C ASN A 54 15.31 -12.10 6.77
N ILE A 55 15.81 -11.25 5.86
CA ILE A 55 14.97 -10.29 5.12
C ILE A 55 14.92 -10.65 3.64
N ASN A 56 16.10 -10.84 3.02
CA ASN A 56 16.19 -11.09 1.58
C ASN A 56 16.02 -12.56 1.22
N ALA A 57 15.61 -12.84 0.00
CA ALA A 57 15.53 -14.20 -0.51
C ALA A 57 16.89 -14.89 -0.51
N GLY A 58 16.90 -16.15 -0.06
CA GLY A 58 18.10 -16.94 0.14
C GLY A 58 18.02 -17.79 1.40
N THR A 59 19.18 -18.20 1.91
CA THR A 59 19.30 -18.95 3.16
C THR A 59 19.47 -17.99 4.33
N ALA A 60 18.55 -18.07 5.28
CA ALA A 60 18.59 -17.34 6.54
C ALA A 60 18.94 -18.30 7.68
N THR A 61 19.40 -17.75 8.80
CA THR A 61 19.85 -18.54 9.95
C THR A 61 19.19 -18.04 11.23
N LEU A 62 18.58 -18.96 11.98
CA LEU A 62 18.20 -18.78 13.38
C LEU A 62 19.33 -19.29 14.26
N THR A 63 19.79 -18.50 15.21
CA THR A 63 20.75 -18.89 16.25
C THR A 63 20.10 -18.81 17.63
N VAL A 64 20.18 -19.86 18.37
CA VAL A 64 19.77 -19.97 19.79
C VAL A 64 20.99 -19.97 20.65
N THR A 65 21.05 -19.10 21.65
CA THR A 65 22.16 -18.98 22.62
C THR A 65 21.64 -19.28 24.03
N GLY A 66 22.18 -20.24 24.71
CA GLY A 66 21.79 -20.57 26.08
C GLY A 66 22.05 -19.43 27.08
N ASP A 67 21.34 -19.46 28.22
CA ASP A 67 21.42 -18.46 29.29
C ASP A 67 22.74 -18.49 30.08
N GLY A 68 23.58 -19.50 29.82
CA GLY A 68 24.84 -19.71 30.51
C GLY A 68 24.70 -20.43 31.87
N THR A 69 23.47 -20.55 32.38
CA THR A 69 23.18 -21.14 33.69
C THR A 69 22.62 -22.57 33.54
N ASN A 70 21.49 -22.68 32.84
CA ASN A 70 20.82 -23.97 32.60
C ASN A 70 21.24 -24.59 31.28
N TYR A 71 21.43 -23.75 30.29
CA TYR A 71 21.88 -24.12 28.95
C TYR A 71 23.06 -23.26 28.52
N SER A 72 24.02 -23.87 27.83
CA SER A 72 25.23 -23.20 27.38
C SER A 72 25.48 -23.41 25.90
N GLY A 73 26.34 -22.57 25.34
CA GLY A 73 26.71 -22.62 23.92
C GLY A 73 25.69 -21.96 23.00
N LYS A 74 25.96 -22.11 21.71
CA LYS A 74 25.14 -21.62 20.62
C LYS A 74 24.84 -22.73 19.64
N ALA A 75 23.63 -22.76 19.11
CA ALA A 75 23.23 -23.68 18.08
C ALA A 75 22.47 -22.90 16.99
N SER A 76 22.62 -23.30 15.73
CA SER A 76 22.01 -22.62 14.62
C SER A 76 21.32 -23.61 13.68
N VAL A 77 20.21 -23.16 13.10
CA VAL A 77 19.51 -23.85 12.02
C VAL A 77 19.21 -22.89 10.89
N ASN A 78 19.19 -23.39 9.67
CA ASN A 78 18.88 -22.61 8.49
C ASN A 78 17.41 -22.76 8.10
N PHE A 79 16.87 -21.71 7.48
CA PHE A 79 15.60 -21.73 6.79
C PHE A 79 15.72 -20.96 5.47
N THR A 80 14.79 -21.18 4.57
CA THR A 80 14.81 -20.58 3.22
C THR A 80 13.79 -19.46 3.12
N ILE A 81 14.20 -18.35 2.50
CA ILE A 81 13.29 -17.32 2.01
C ILE A 81 13.29 -17.43 0.48
N ALA A 82 12.19 -17.90 -0.07
CA ALA A 82 12.02 -18.07 -1.52
C ALA A 82 11.76 -16.73 -2.19
N PRO A 83 12.33 -16.48 -3.39
CA PRO A 83 12.00 -15.30 -4.17
C PRO A 83 10.55 -15.32 -4.63
N VAL A 84 10.03 -14.15 -4.95
CA VAL A 84 8.67 -13.97 -5.47
C VAL A 84 8.74 -13.66 -6.97
N ASP A 85 7.82 -14.25 -7.75
CA ASP A 85 7.66 -13.87 -9.15
C ASP A 85 7.14 -12.43 -9.25
N ALA A 86 7.87 -11.58 -9.96
CA ALA A 86 7.52 -10.17 -10.15
C ALA A 86 6.13 -9.97 -10.79
N SER A 87 5.60 -10.96 -11.50
CA SER A 87 4.23 -10.92 -12.05
C SER A 87 3.16 -10.75 -10.97
N LYS A 88 3.42 -11.20 -9.73
CA LYS A 88 2.52 -11.06 -8.57
C LYS A 88 2.46 -9.66 -7.98
N LEU A 89 3.39 -8.78 -8.36
CA LEU A 89 3.40 -7.41 -7.89
C LEU A 89 2.22 -6.63 -8.47
N THR A 90 1.64 -5.78 -7.65
CA THR A 90 0.67 -4.78 -8.09
C THR A 90 1.39 -3.44 -8.21
N GLY A 91 1.26 -2.81 -9.36
CA GLY A 91 1.91 -1.53 -9.61
C GLY A 91 0.94 -0.53 -10.22
N VAL A 92 1.07 0.73 -9.81
CA VAL A 92 0.26 1.84 -10.29
C VAL A 92 1.18 3.02 -10.62
N ILE A 93 0.94 3.62 -11.78
CA ILE A 93 1.61 4.83 -12.26
C ILE A 93 0.51 5.84 -12.61
N ALA A 94 0.64 7.06 -12.09
CA ALA A 94 -0.29 8.15 -12.43
C ALA A 94 -0.18 8.50 -13.92
N THR A 95 -1.26 8.95 -14.52
CA THR A 95 -1.26 9.49 -15.88
C THR A 95 -0.22 10.59 -16.04
N LYS A 96 0.44 10.62 -17.18
CA LYS A 96 1.45 11.62 -17.55
C LYS A 96 0.92 12.50 -18.68
N GLU A 97 1.26 13.77 -18.62
CA GLU A 97 0.95 14.69 -19.70
C GLU A 97 1.94 14.51 -20.84
N TYR A 98 1.44 14.51 -22.07
CA TYR A 98 2.27 14.52 -23.29
C TYR A 98 3.24 15.69 -23.29
N LYS A 99 4.52 15.44 -23.60
CA LYS A 99 5.59 16.44 -23.57
C LYS A 99 6.30 16.63 -24.92
N GLY A 100 5.94 15.87 -25.95
CA GLY A 100 6.62 15.91 -27.25
C GLY A 100 7.95 15.17 -27.29
N TYR A 101 8.30 14.46 -26.23
CA TYR A 101 9.47 13.57 -26.12
C TYR A 101 9.11 12.31 -25.34
N SER A 102 9.94 11.25 -25.48
CA SER A 102 9.73 9.98 -24.77
C SER A 102 9.80 10.17 -23.26
N LEU A 103 8.81 9.62 -22.55
CA LEU A 103 8.72 9.74 -21.10
C LEU A 103 9.41 8.57 -20.40
N GLU A 104 10.28 8.91 -19.45
CA GLU A 104 10.83 7.99 -18.47
C GLU A 104 10.17 8.21 -17.11
N ILE A 105 9.75 7.14 -16.46
CA ILE A 105 9.03 7.22 -15.18
C ILE A 105 10.01 7.06 -14.02
N PRO A 106 10.18 8.08 -13.18
CA PRO A 106 10.97 7.99 -11.96
C PRO A 106 10.49 6.88 -11.02
N ALA A 107 11.40 6.29 -10.25
CA ALA A 107 11.08 5.16 -9.37
C ALA A 107 10.07 5.54 -8.27
N ASP A 108 10.17 6.75 -7.74
CA ASP A 108 9.28 7.28 -6.70
C ASP A 108 7.86 7.58 -7.22
N GLU A 109 7.67 7.59 -8.53
CA GLU A 109 6.35 7.71 -9.18
C GLU A 109 5.72 6.36 -9.54
N ILE A 110 6.42 5.25 -9.29
CA ILE A 110 5.90 3.88 -9.45
C ILE A 110 5.50 3.34 -8.08
N TYR A 111 4.20 3.26 -7.84
CA TYR A 111 3.65 2.70 -6.60
C TYR A 111 3.57 1.18 -6.73
N LEU A 112 4.58 0.47 -6.23
CA LEU A 112 4.68 -0.98 -6.34
C LEU A 112 4.42 -1.63 -4.99
N THR A 113 3.59 -2.69 -4.98
CA THR A 113 3.25 -3.43 -3.75
C THR A 113 3.26 -4.93 -3.97
N LEU A 114 3.52 -5.67 -2.88
CA LEU A 114 3.36 -7.11 -2.75
C LEU A 114 2.50 -7.36 -1.51
N ASP A 115 1.32 -7.96 -1.68
CA ASP A 115 0.38 -8.24 -0.58
C ASP A 115 0.15 -7.02 0.32
N GLY A 116 -0.06 -5.84 -0.30
CA GLY A 116 -0.26 -4.57 0.38
C GLY A 116 1.00 -3.92 0.96
N ASN A 117 2.15 -4.61 0.98
CA ASN A 117 3.41 -4.03 1.45
C ASN A 117 4.12 -3.28 0.31
N LYS A 118 4.54 -2.04 0.58
CA LYS A 118 5.27 -1.24 -0.39
C LYS A 118 6.62 -1.89 -0.73
N ILE A 119 6.91 -2.00 -2.02
CA ILE A 119 8.19 -2.47 -2.56
C ILE A 119 8.93 -1.28 -3.16
N ASP A 120 10.16 -1.07 -2.74
CA ASP A 120 11.03 -0.03 -3.28
C ASP A 120 11.55 -0.45 -4.66
N VAL A 121 11.28 0.40 -5.66
CA VAL A 121 11.61 0.10 -7.05
C VAL A 121 13.12 0.20 -7.28
N ASP A 122 13.77 1.26 -6.79
CA ASP A 122 15.20 1.47 -7.04
C ASP A 122 16.08 0.40 -6.39
N SER A 123 15.70 -0.12 -5.22
CA SER A 123 16.45 -1.17 -4.54
C SER A 123 16.32 -2.53 -5.21
N ASN A 124 15.19 -2.79 -5.89
CA ASN A 124 14.86 -4.13 -6.36
C ASN A 124 14.85 -4.31 -7.87
N PHE A 125 14.67 -3.22 -8.66
CA PHE A 125 14.45 -3.34 -10.10
C PHE A 125 15.26 -2.34 -10.91
N THR A 126 15.68 -2.77 -12.10
CA THR A 126 16.01 -1.88 -13.21
C THR A 126 14.73 -1.58 -14.00
N ARG A 127 14.67 -0.41 -14.62
CA ARG A 127 13.54 0.06 -15.42
C ARG A 127 13.95 0.15 -16.87
N THR A 128 13.11 -0.37 -17.77
CA THR A 128 13.19 -0.12 -19.20
C THR A 128 11.86 0.44 -19.68
N PHE A 129 11.90 1.39 -20.58
CA PHE A 129 10.74 2.15 -21.01
C PHE A 129 10.36 1.76 -22.43
N GLY A 130 9.03 1.74 -22.72
CA GLY A 130 8.55 1.72 -24.08
C GLY A 130 8.87 3.02 -24.81
N GLU A 131 8.33 3.22 -26.01
CA GLU A 131 8.51 4.47 -26.72
C GLU A 131 7.97 5.68 -25.96
N ASN A 132 6.83 5.52 -25.26
CA ASN A 132 6.21 6.49 -24.37
C ASN A 132 6.18 7.93 -24.93
N LEU A 133 6.06 8.05 -26.26
CA LEU A 133 6.18 9.31 -26.99
C LEU A 133 4.83 9.93 -27.32
N ASN A 134 3.81 9.10 -27.59
CA ASN A 134 2.53 9.56 -28.08
C ASN A 134 1.43 9.51 -27.00
N ILE A 135 0.36 10.31 -27.20
CA ILE A 135 -0.85 10.19 -26.38
C ILE A 135 -1.41 8.77 -26.53
N GLY A 136 -1.73 8.14 -25.39
CA GLY A 136 -2.20 6.76 -25.31
C GLY A 136 -1.53 6.00 -24.20
N GLU A 137 -1.34 4.70 -24.40
CA GLU A 137 -0.71 3.83 -23.41
C GLU A 137 0.82 3.91 -23.49
N GLY A 138 1.44 4.20 -22.34
CA GLY A 138 2.87 4.07 -22.12
C GLY A 138 3.20 2.83 -21.29
N THR A 139 4.43 2.36 -21.33
CA THR A 139 4.89 1.16 -20.61
C THR A 139 6.20 1.38 -19.88
N VAL A 140 6.36 0.70 -18.74
CA VAL A 140 7.64 0.50 -18.07
C VAL A 140 7.77 -0.96 -17.65
N THR A 141 8.89 -1.58 -17.97
CA THR A 141 9.21 -2.95 -17.57
C THR A 141 10.22 -2.92 -16.43
N LEU A 142 9.86 -3.57 -15.34
CA LEU A 142 10.66 -3.76 -14.13
C LEU A 142 11.36 -5.12 -14.19
N THR A 143 12.68 -5.12 -14.24
CA THR A 143 13.51 -6.34 -14.23
C THR A 143 14.27 -6.42 -12.91
N PRO A 144 14.15 -7.53 -12.14
CA PRO A 144 14.84 -7.69 -10.86
C PRO A 144 16.34 -7.52 -11.00
N LYS A 145 16.97 -6.81 -10.07
CA LYS A 145 18.42 -6.65 -9.97
C LYS A 145 19.03 -7.34 -8.75
N ASN A 146 18.20 -8.07 -8.01
CA ASN A 146 18.62 -8.87 -6.85
C ASN A 146 17.83 -10.19 -6.80
N SER A 147 18.15 -11.05 -5.84
CA SER A 147 17.56 -12.38 -5.70
C SER A 147 16.16 -12.41 -5.07
N ASN A 148 15.60 -11.26 -4.67
CA ASN A 148 14.29 -11.21 -3.99
C ASN A 148 13.13 -11.52 -4.94
N PHE A 149 13.33 -11.26 -6.23
CA PHE A 149 12.32 -11.45 -7.25
C PHE A 149 12.86 -12.26 -8.42
N THR A 150 11.95 -12.93 -9.12
CA THR A 150 12.18 -13.62 -10.41
C THR A 150 11.26 -13.06 -11.48
N GLY A 151 11.56 -13.34 -12.76
CA GLY A 151 10.76 -12.85 -13.88
C GLY A 151 10.87 -11.34 -14.06
N SER A 152 9.86 -10.74 -14.66
CA SER A 152 9.76 -9.29 -14.87
C SER A 152 8.30 -8.82 -14.72
N LYS A 153 8.11 -7.52 -14.52
CA LYS A 153 6.77 -6.91 -14.46
C LYS A 153 6.69 -5.73 -15.41
N THR A 154 5.81 -5.80 -16.41
CA THR A 154 5.45 -4.63 -17.21
C THR A 154 4.25 -3.94 -16.60
N LEU A 155 4.37 -2.65 -16.35
CA LEU A 155 3.31 -1.75 -15.94
C LEU A 155 2.93 -0.84 -17.10
N THR A 156 1.64 -0.53 -17.20
CA THR A 156 1.14 0.44 -18.16
C THR A 156 0.68 1.71 -17.45
N PHE A 157 0.68 2.81 -18.15
CA PHE A 157 0.15 4.10 -17.70
C PHE A 157 -0.41 4.88 -18.88
N GLN A 158 -1.25 5.86 -18.59
CA GLN A 158 -1.83 6.70 -19.63
C GLN A 158 -0.98 7.95 -19.87
N ILE A 159 -0.74 8.29 -21.13
CA ILE A 159 -0.20 9.58 -21.58
C ILE A 159 -1.39 10.38 -22.12
N CYS A 160 -1.70 11.49 -21.48
CA CYS A 160 -2.85 12.34 -21.82
C CYS A 160 -2.43 13.64 -22.52
N GLY A 161 -3.37 14.23 -23.25
CA GLY A 161 -3.15 15.53 -23.90
C GLY A 161 -3.32 16.74 -22.99
N GLU A 162 -4.04 16.57 -21.85
CA GLU A 162 -4.36 17.67 -20.94
C GLU A 162 -4.53 17.14 -19.50
N MET A 163 -3.84 17.77 -18.54
CA MET A 163 -4.04 17.51 -17.12
C MET A 163 -5.14 18.41 -16.57
N LEU A 164 -6.18 17.81 -15.98
CA LEU A 164 -7.20 18.53 -15.24
C LEU A 164 -6.63 18.93 -13.88
N LYS A 165 -6.59 20.24 -13.65
CA LYS A 165 -6.11 20.84 -12.40
C LYS A 165 -7.24 21.56 -11.72
N THR A 166 -7.40 21.35 -10.42
CA THR A 166 -8.33 22.13 -9.60
C THR A 166 -7.65 23.36 -9.01
N GLU A 167 -6.76 23.99 -9.74
CA GLU A 167 -6.22 25.27 -9.28
C GLU A 167 -7.34 26.30 -9.20
N THR A 168 -7.80 26.45 -7.99
CA THR A 168 -8.36 27.64 -7.33
C THR A 168 -9.52 28.40 -7.96
N LYS A 169 -9.99 28.16 -9.14
CA LYS A 169 -11.10 28.93 -9.73
C LYS A 169 -11.90 28.26 -10.85
N SER A 170 -11.72 27.03 -11.20
CA SER A 170 -12.58 26.32 -12.14
C SER A 170 -13.19 25.14 -11.42
N GLY A 171 -14.39 25.36 -10.90
CA GLY A 171 -14.97 24.51 -9.92
C GLY A 171 -15.41 23.16 -10.47
N PHE A 172 -14.66 22.12 -10.22
CA PHE A 172 -15.34 20.86 -9.97
C PHE A 172 -16.04 20.99 -8.64
N ASN A 173 -17.33 21.20 -8.67
CA ASN A 173 -18.14 21.22 -7.47
C ASN A 173 -18.86 19.90 -7.37
N PHE A 174 -18.70 19.22 -6.25
CA PHE A 174 -19.55 18.12 -5.90
C PHE A 174 -20.91 18.67 -5.43
N ALA A 175 -21.98 18.05 -5.88
CA ALA A 175 -23.32 18.37 -5.45
C ALA A 175 -24.05 17.11 -4.99
N ASP A 176 -25.04 17.27 -4.12
CA ASP A 176 -25.95 16.19 -3.77
C ASP A 176 -26.86 15.81 -4.96
N LYS A 177 -27.67 14.77 -4.79
CA LYS A 177 -28.62 14.32 -5.81
C LYS A 177 -29.65 15.37 -6.25
N ASN A 178 -29.86 16.43 -5.44
CA ASN A 178 -30.78 17.53 -5.72
C ASN A 178 -30.06 18.71 -6.37
N GLY A 179 -28.74 18.64 -6.57
CA GLY A 179 -27.93 19.70 -7.17
C GLY A 179 -27.43 20.76 -6.19
N PHE A 180 -27.60 20.57 -4.87
CA PHE A 180 -27.03 21.47 -3.88
C PHE A 180 -25.54 21.21 -3.70
N ALA A 181 -24.73 22.27 -3.80
CA ALA A 181 -23.29 22.17 -3.65
C ALA A 181 -22.91 21.60 -2.27
N ILE A 182 -22.01 20.63 -2.26
CA ILE A 182 -21.40 20.07 -1.05
C ILE A 182 -20.27 20.98 -0.64
N THR A 183 -20.52 21.84 0.37
CA THR A 183 -19.54 22.78 0.89
C THR A 183 -19.31 22.56 2.37
N GLY A 184 -18.06 22.32 2.77
CA GLY A 184 -17.72 22.12 4.18
C GLY A 184 -18.55 21.01 4.83
N ASN A 185 -19.27 21.35 5.90
CA ASN A 185 -20.08 20.43 6.70
C ASN A 185 -21.60 20.56 6.45
N ASN A 186 -22.01 21.19 5.35
CA ASN A 186 -23.43 21.40 5.06
C ASN A 186 -24.18 20.12 4.75
N ILE A 187 -23.48 19.07 4.33
CA ILE A 187 -24.02 17.74 4.07
C ILE A 187 -23.21 16.71 4.86
N LYS A 188 -23.92 15.77 5.45
CA LYS A 188 -23.36 14.68 6.20
C LYS A 188 -24.03 13.38 5.76
N PHE A 189 -23.29 12.29 5.82
CA PHE A 189 -23.85 10.95 5.75
C PHE A 189 -24.25 10.49 7.14
N SER A 190 -25.39 9.84 7.24
CA SER A 190 -25.77 9.13 8.47
C SER A 190 -25.29 7.71 8.38
N TYR A 191 -24.55 7.26 9.39
CA TYR A 191 -24.10 5.87 9.44
C TYR A 191 -25.32 4.94 9.61
N ASP A 192 -25.50 4.01 8.67
CA ASP A 192 -26.56 2.98 8.69
C ASP A 192 -26.01 1.58 8.37
N GLY A 193 -24.68 1.43 8.35
CA GLY A 193 -24.00 0.19 8.00
C GLY A 193 -23.88 -0.09 6.50
N THR A 194 -24.39 0.80 5.65
CA THR A 194 -24.35 0.67 4.19
C THR A 194 -23.48 1.75 3.54
N ALA A 195 -23.06 1.51 2.30
CA ALA A 195 -22.29 2.48 1.53
C ALA A 195 -23.16 3.68 1.13
N GLN A 196 -22.74 4.88 1.53
CA GLN A 196 -23.43 6.13 1.24
C GLN A 196 -22.93 6.74 -0.06
N THR A 197 -23.84 7.11 -0.95
CA THR A 197 -23.53 7.73 -2.24
C THR A 197 -24.59 8.74 -2.64
N PHE A 198 -24.23 9.98 -2.93
CA PHE A 198 -25.17 10.95 -3.52
C PHE A 198 -24.50 12.14 -4.22
N ALA A 199 -23.19 12.12 -4.38
CA ALA A 199 -22.53 13.22 -5.05
C ALA A 199 -22.82 13.21 -6.55
N LYS A 200 -23.09 14.37 -7.06
CA LYS A 200 -23.14 14.69 -8.48
C LYS A 200 -22.04 15.71 -8.75
N THR A 201 -21.25 15.50 -9.79
CA THR A 201 -20.32 16.54 -10.24
C THR A 201 -21.04 17.51 -11.14
N THR A 202 -20.98 18.78 -10.79
CA THR A 202 -21.28 19.86 -11.71
C THR A 202 -19.96 20.42 -12.21
N LEU A 203 -19.80 20.43 -13.52
CA LEU A 203 -18.62 20.97 -14.17
C LEU A 203 -18.87 22.42 -14.51
N ASP A 204 -18.35 23.30 -13.69
CA ASP A 204 -18.12 24.66 -14.11
C ASP A 204 -16.66 24.77 -14.55
N ASN A 205 -16.43 24.48 -15.81
CA ASN A 205 -15.10 24.53 -16.40
C ASN A 205 -14.82 25.95 -16.86
N LYS A 206 -13.87 26.64 -16.25
CA LYS A 206 -13.38 27.96 -16.71
C LYS A 206 -12.87 27.99 -18.15
N THR A 207 -12.51 26.83 -18.71
CA THR A 207 -12.09 26.73 -20.10
C THR A 207 -13.28 26.61 -21.06
N GLY A 208 -14.53 26.61 -20.58
CA GLY A 208 -15.75 26.47 -21.40
C GLY A 208 -15.93 25.05 -21.97
N LYS A 209 -15.15 24.07 -21.54
CA LYS A 209 -15.30 22.67 -21.98
C LYS A 209 -16.25 21.93 -21.04
N THR A 210 -17.27 21.30 -21.59
CA THR A 210 -18.11 20.34 -20.86
C THR A 210 -17.43 19.00 -20.81
N LEU A 211 -17.20 18.46 -19.63
CA LEU A 211 -16.71 17.08 -19.44
C LEU A 211 -17.90 16.15 -19.21
N THR A 212 -17.79 14.93 -19.71
CA THR A 212 -18.84 13.92 -19.64
C THR A 212 -18.45 12.83 -18.66
N GLU A 213 -19.30 12.57 -17.64
CA GLU A 213 -19.11 11.45 -16.74
C GLU A 213 -19.17 10.12 -17.49
N GLY A 214 -18.31 9.19 -17.13
CA GLY A 214 -18.12 7.92 -17.80
C GLY A 214 -17.11 7.97 -18.96
N THR A 215 -16.98 9.11 -19.67
CA THR A 215 -16.05 9.29 -20.79
C THR A 215 -14.79 10.06 -20.38
N ASP A 216 -14.96 11.24 -19.81
CA ASP A 216 -13.86 12.15 -19.47
C ASP A 216 -13.45 12.03 -18.00
N TYR A 217 -14.35 11.56 -17.14
CA TYR A 217 -14.10 11.31 -15.72
C TYR A 217 -15.08 10.29 -15.14
N GLU A 218 -14.77 9.82 -13.94
CA GLU A 218 -15.68 9.02 -13.09
C GLU A 218 -15.65 9.50 -11.64
N ILE A 219 -16.76 9.25 -10.92
CA ILE A 219 -16.85 9.49 -9.48
C ILE A 219 -16.60 8.19 -8.73
N LYS A 220 -15.72 8.26 -7.75
CA LYS A 220 -15.45 7.15 -6.83
C LYS A 220 -15.65 7.58 -5.40
N TYR A 221 -16.33 6.71 -4.64
CA TYR A 221 -16.47 6.84 -3.20
C TYR A 221 -15.49 5.90 -2.52
N VAL A 222 -14.86 6.38 -1.45
CA VAL A 222 -13.94 5.61 -0.63
C VAL A 222 -14.33 5.80 0.82
N ASP A 223 -14.21 4.74 1.61
CA ASP A 223 -14.52 4.73 3.05
C ASP A 223 -15.94 5.25 3.36
N ASN A 224 -16.90 5.04 2.46
CA ASN A 224 -18.24 5.62 2.55
C ASN A 224 -19.24 4.79 3.38
N VAL A 225 -18.77 3.81 4.13
CA VAL A 225 -19.55 3.08 5.15
C VAL A 225 -19.15 3.56 6.55
N TYR A 226 -17.87 3.42 6.91
CA TYR A 226 -17.35 3.76 8.23
C TYR A 226 -16.63 5.09 8.29
N GLY A 227 -16.18 5.57 7.16
CA GLY A 227 -15.34 6.76 7.00
C GLY A 227 -13.87 6.54 7.33
N GLN A 228 -13.00 7.27 6.65
CA GLN A 228 -11.61 7.40 6.98
C GLN A 228 -11.44 8.38 8.13
N LYS A 229 -10.54 8.08 9.09
CA LYS A 229 -10.25 8.99 10.19
C LYS A 229 -9.63 10.29 9.67
N GLY A 230 -10.29 11.40 9.94
CA GLY A 230 -9.83 12.75 9.67
C GLY A 230 -9.57 13.54 10.96
N THR A 231 -9.37 14.85 10.85
CA THR A 231 -9.02 15.73 11.97
C THR A 231 -10.07 15.75 13.07
N ASN A 232 -11.36 15.78 12.72
CA ASN A 232 -12.46 15.95 13.67
C ASN A 232 -13.61 14.96 13.43
N GLY A 233 -13.30 13.71 13.05
CA GLY A 233 -14.32 12.69 12.84
C GLY A 233 -13.97 11.68 11.76
N GLN A 234 -14.96 10.95 11.31
CA GLN A 234 -14.89 10.00 10.22
C GLN A 234 -15.47 10.64 8.95
N TYR A 235 -14.84 10.43 7.82
CA TYR A 235 -15.22 11.04 6.56
C TYR A 235 -15.26 10.01 5.43
N ALA A 236 -16.36 9.98 4.69
CA ALA A 236 -16.36 9.43 3.34
C ALA A 236 -15.57 10.35 2.41
N VAL A 237 -14.86 9.79 1.46
CA VAL A 237 -14.09 10.53 0.47
C VAL A 237 -14.75 10.36 -0.88
N VAL A 238 -15.04 11.47 -1.55
CA VAL A 238 -15.59 11.50 -2.91
C VAL A 238 -14.49 12.02 -3.82
N LEU A 239 -14.12 11.23 -4.80
CA LEU A 239 -13.06 11.53 -5.75
C LEU A 239 -13.63 11.68 -7.16
N ALA A 240 -13.18 12.69 -7.89
CA ALA A 240 -13.32 12.75 -9.34
C ALA A 240 -12.00 12.31 -9.99
N ILE A 241 -12.08 11.28 -10.81
CA ILE A 241 -10.93 10.63 -11.45
C ILE A 241 -10.99 10.89 -12.95
N ALA A 242 -9.96 11.51 -13.49
CA ALA A 242 -9.86 11.79 -14.93
C ALA A 242 -9.71 10.51 -15.75
N LYS A 243 -10.30 10.52 -16.95
CA LYS A 243 -10.30 9.40 -17.91
C LYS A 243 -10.02 9.89 -19.34
N GLY A 244 -9.81 8.93 -20.24
CA GLY A 244 -9.63 9.17 -21.66
C GLY A 244 -8.40 10.04 -21.94
N LYS A 245 -8.62 11.16 -22.60
CA LYS A 245 -7.55 12.11 -22.98
C LYS A 245 -7.12 13.04 -21.84
N TYR A 246 -7.75 12.93 -20.66
CA TYR A 246 -7.46 13.76 -19.50
C TYR A 246 -6.70 12.99 -18.43
N GLY A 247 -5.85 13.70 -17.70
CA GLY A 247 -5.23 13.22 -16.47
C GLY A 247 -5.60 14.11 -15.28
N GLY A 248 -5.44 13.62 -14.06
CA GLY A 248 -5.70 14.35 -12.82
C GLY A 248 -4.41 14.58 -12.04
N ASP A 249 -4.23 15.81 -11.53
CA ASP A 249 -3.03 16.24 -10.80
C ASP A 249 -3.39 17.08 -9.56
N LEU A 250 -4.43 16.64 -8.84
CA LEU A 250 -4.86 17.34 -7.63
C LEU A 250 -3.81 17.23 -6.53
N THR A 251 -3.50 18.37 -5.91
CA THR A 251 -2.83 18.42 -4.61
C THR A 251 -3.72 19.21 -3.65
N GLN A 252 -4.37 18.50 -2.73
CA GLN A 252 -5.33 19.07 -1.79
C GLN A 252 -5.32 18.28 -0.48
N THR A 253 -5.53 18.98 0.64
CA THR A 253 -5.83 18.36 1.94
C THR A 253 -7.13 18.93 2.47
N GLU A 254 -8.07 18.06 2.85
CA GLU A 254 -9.35 18.43 3.44
C GLU A 254 -9.63 17.52 4.64
N ASN A 255 -9.92 18.11 5.79
CA ASN A 255 -10.14 17.40 7.06
C ASN A 255 -9.04 16.39 7.44
N GLY A 256 -7.77 16.68 7.09
CA GLY A 256 -6.63 15.80 7.36
C GLY A 256 -6.43 14.67 6.34
N ILE A 257 -7.32 14.56 5.35
CA ILE A 257 -7.25 13.58 4.26
C ILE A 257 -6.64 14.28 3.04
N ALA A 258 -5.66 13.64 2.42
CA ALA A 258 -4.86 14.27 1.37
C ALA A 258 -4.89 13.51 0.04
N VAL A 259 -4.93 14.26 -1.05
CA VAL A 259 -4.50 13.84 -2.39
C VAL A 259 -3.22 14.60 -2.70
N LYS A 260 -2.24 13.93 -3.27
CA LYS A 260 -0.97 14.55 -3.66
C LYS A 260 -0.61 14.14 -5.09
N ASN A 261 -0.41 15.12 -5.97
CA ASN A 261 -0.07 14.92 -7.39
C ASN A 261 -1.03 13.93 -8.06
N GLY A 262 -2.33 14.11 -7.86
CA GLY A 262 -3.37 13.24 -8.41
C GLY A 262 -3.47 11.85 -7.78
N VAL A 263 -2.78 11.59 -6.67
CA VAL A 263 -2.78 10.29 -6.00
C VAL A 263 -3.43 10.40 -4.63
N TYR A 264 -4.48 9.65 -4.43
CA TYR A 264 -5.12 9.40 -3.15
C TYR A 264 -4.65 8.05 -2.59
N THR A 265 -4.52 7.95 -1.27
CA THR A 265 -4.22 6.69 -0.57
C THR A 265 -5.33 6.41 0.41
N ASP A 266 -5.97 5.24 0.30
CA ASP A 266 -7.00 4.80 1.25
C ASP A 266 -6.38 4.32 2.58
N ALA A 267 -7.25 3.94 3.53
CA ALA A 267 -6.83 3.48 4.86
C ALA A 267 -5.99 2.19 4.82
N GLU A 268 -6.21 1.35 3.82
CA GLU A 268 -5.49 0.10 3.58
C GLU A 268 -4.16 0.31 2.83
N GLY A 269 -3.88 1.53 2.37
CA GLY A 269 -2.67 1.88 1.64
C GLY A 269 -2.77 1.72 0.13
N ASN A 270 -3.95 1.38 -0.42
CA ASN A 270 -4.16 1.31 -1.86
C ASN A 270 -4.12 2.70 -2.49
N LYS A 271 -3.63 2.77 -3.71
CA LYS A 271 -3.50 4.03 -4.46
C LYS A 271 -4.60 4.16 -5.50
N ILE A 272 -5.25 5.32 -5.50
CA ILE A 272 -6.15 5.76 -6.56
C ILE A 272 -5.47 6.94 -7.24
N VAL A 273 -5.28 6.83 -8.54
CA VAL A 273 -4.54 7.81 -9.35
C VAL A 273 -5.47 8.63 -10.22
N ASN A 274 -4.94 9.66 -10.87
CA ASN A 274 -5.66 10.57 -11.77
C ASN A 274 -6.77 11.36 -11.09
N VAL A 275 -6.66 11.57 -9.80
CA VAL A 275 -7.61 12.39 -9.05
C VAL A 275 -7.40 13.86 -9.41
N PHE A 276 -8.46 14.54 -9.85
CA PHE A 276 -8.43 15.97 -10.13
C PHE A 276 -9.37 16.81 -9.26
N ALA A 277 -10.27 16.15 -8.50
CA ALA A 277 -11.07 16.81 -7.47
C ALA A 277 -11.35 15.85 -6.32
N MET A 278 -11.45 16.37 -5.10
CA MET A 278 -11.78 15.64 -3.89
C MET A 278 -12.75 16.42 -3.02
N LYS A 279 -13.65 15.69 -2.36
CA LYS A 279 -14.49 16.21 -1.29
C LYS A 279 -14.57 15.17 -0.16
N THR A 280 -14.50 15.67 1.07
CA THR A 280 -14.73 14.83 2.25
C THR A 280 -16.12 15.12 2.83
N ILE A 281 -16.87 14.08 3.16
CA ILE A 281 -18.24 14.19 3.69
C ILE A 281 -18.25 13.51 5.06
N LYS A 282 -18.55 14.25 6.11
CA LYS A 282 -18.57 13.71 7.47
C LYS A 282 -19.61 12.61 7.59
N ILE A 283 -19.23 11.50 8.23
CA ILE A 283 -20.14 10.43 8.62
C ILE A 283 -20.53 10.67 10.08
N ASP A 284 -21.79 10.99 10.32
CA ASP A 284 -22.31 11.11 11.69
C ASP A 284 -22.58 9.71 12.23
N GLN A 285 -21.91 9.38 13.31
CA GLN A 285 -22.17 8.14 14.06
C GLN A 285 -23.55 8.23 14.73
N GLN A 286 -24.31 7.15 14.65
CA GLN A 286 -25.50 7.05 15.48
C GLN A 286 -25.05 6.92 16.94
N SER A 287 -25.48 7.85 17.79
CA SER A 287 -25.37 7.67 19.22
C SER A 287 -26.33 6.55 19.63
N PHE A 288 -25.80 5.46 20.16
CA PHE A 288 -26.61 4.53 20.93
C PHE A 288 -27.02 5.27 22.20
N THR A 289 -28.20 5.87 22.20
CA THR A 289 -28.86 6.19 23.45
C THR A 289 -29.32 4.86 24.03
N ALA A 290 -28.75 4.52 25.18
CA ALA A 290 -29.25 3.42 26.00
C ALA A 290 -30.60 3.82 26.54
N ASP A 291 -31.64 3.68 25.73
CA ASP A 291 -33.02 3.75 26.17
C ASP A 291 -33.68 2.41 25.87
N ASN A 292 -33.91 1.71 27.00
CA ASN A 292 -34.67 0.50 27.32
C ASN A 292 -34.02 -0.84 27.05
#